data_d0634097e0cad3ca511365aeddbba98e
#
_entry.id   d0634097e0cad3ca511365aeddbba98e
#
_cell.length_a   1.000
_cell.length_b   1.000
_cell.length_c   1.000
_cell.angle_alpha   90.00
_cell.angle_beta   90.00
_cell.angle_gamma   90.00
#
_symmetry.space_group_name_H-M   'P 1'
#
loop_
_entity.id
_entity.type
_entity.pdbx_description
1 polymer ?
#
loop_
_entity_poly.entity_id
_entity_poly.type
_entity_poly.pdbx_seq_one_letter_code
_entity_poly.pdbx_strand_id
1 'polypeptide(L)'
;MVILLINNFIGGLTRAPFYDIMWKMYKFKEDIIIADVKKYIDETYSSHYAKTQKQATEIIIDQGHGEGFCMGNILKYAQRYGKKEGKNKKDLMKVIHYAIIQLSQDHYQEPPLGSVASEKFRNN
;
A
#
# COMPACT_ATOMS: atom_id res chain seq x y z
N MET A 1 -11.37 -21.28 1.25
CA MET A 1 -11.80 -22.64 1.66
C MET A 1 -11.20 -23.08 2.99
N VAL A 2 -9.91 -22.96 3.22
CA VAL A 2 -9.24 -23.26 4.49
C VAL A 2 -9.72 -22.33 5.63
N ILE A 3 -9.97 -21.06 5.36
CA ILE A 3 -10.48 -20.07 6.34
C ILE A 3 -11.92 -20.37 6.77
N LEU A 4 -12.78 -20.85 5.86
CA LEU A 4 -14.17 -21.26 6.15
C LEU A 4 -14.23 -22.56 6.96
N LEU A 5 -13.33 -23.52 6.70
CA LEU A 5 -13.22 -24.77 7.46
C LEU A 5 -12.71 -24.52 8.89
N ILE A 6 -11.79 -23.58 9.06
CA ILE A 6 -11.30 -23.15 10.37
C ILE A 6 -12.39 -22.46 11.16
N ASN A 7 -13.22 -21.60 10.53
CA ASN A 7 -14.35 -20.94 11.15
C ASN A 7 -15.45 -21.91 11.60
N ASN A 8 -15.72 -22.96 10.84
CA ASN A 8 -16.69 -24.00 11.22
C ASN A 8 -16.19 -24.94 12.31
N PHE A 9 -14.87 -25.15 12.42
CA PHE A 9 -14.29 -26.01 13.47
C PHE A 9 -14.12 -25.24 14.80
N ILE A 10 -14.04 -23.92 14.77
CA ILE A 10 -13.82 -23.05 15.93
C ILE A 10 -15.13 -22.42 16.44
N GLY A 11 -16.29 -22.92 16.01
CA GLY A 11 -17.62 -22.40 16.42
C GLY A 11 -17.93 -22.38 17.94
N GLY A 12 -16.95 -22.68 18.77
CA GLY A 12 -17.04 -22.58 20.24
C GLY A 12 -15.80 -22.01 20.91
N LEU A 13 -14.75 -21.68 20.18
CA LEU A 13 -13.52 -21.09 20.70
C LEU A 13 -13.48 -19.60 20.37
N THR A 14 -13.29 -18.76 21.40
CA THR A 14 -13.10 -17.32 21.28
C THR A 14 -12.05 -16.97 20.22
N ARG A 15 -12.21 -15.83 19.50
CA ARG A 15 -11.32 -15.30 18.46
C ARG A 15 -9.82 -15.30 18.82
N ALA A 16 -9.48 -15.40 20.11
CA ALA A 16 -8.11 -15.33 20.63
C ALA A 16 -7.12 -16.33 20.00
N PRO A 17 -7.39 -17.65 19.84
CA PRO A 17 -6.40 -18.59 19.31
C PRO A 17 -6.04 -18.36 17.87
N PHE A 18 -6.97 -17.86 17.03
CA PHE A 18 -6.72 -17.57 15.61
C PHE A 18 -5.83 -16.32 15.46
N TYR A 19 -6.09 -15.30 16.24
CA TYR A 19 -5.24 -14.11 16.30
C TYR A 19 -3.84 -14.45 16.83
N ASP A 20 -3.72 -15.31 17.84
CA ASP A 20 -2.44 -15.75 18.39
C ASP A 20 -1.61 -16.56 17.38
N ILE A 21 -2.24 -17.37 16.53
CA ILE A 21 -1.58 -18.10 15.44
C ILE A 21 -1.12 -17.13 14.32
N MET A 22 -1.95 -16.16 13.94
CA MET A 22 -1.59 -15.13 12.96
C MET A 22 -0.46 -14.23 13.46
N TRP A 23 -0.44 -13.88 14.74
CA TRP A 23 0.64 -13.12 15.36
C TRP A 23 1.99 -13.85 15.35
N LYS A 24 1.99 -15.17 15.30
CA LYS A 24 3.19 -15.97 15.20
C LYS A 24 3.76 -16.04 13.78
N MET A 25 2.98 -15.76 12.75
CA MET A 25 3.44 -15.76 11.35
C MET A 25 4.25 -14.50 11.01
N TYR A 26 3.87 -13.35 11.54
CA TYR A 26 4.50 -12.06 11.21
C TYR A 26 5.11 -11.44 12.46
N LYS A 27 6.44 -11.32 12.50
CA LYS A 27 7.17 -10.83 13.68
C LYS A 27 6.90 -9.36 14.00
N PHE A 28 6.58 -8.54 13.00
CA PHE A 28 6.40 -7.11 13.12
C PHE A 28 4.98 -6.64 12.81
N LYS A 29 4.00 -7.54 12.87
CA LYS A 29 2.59 -7.23 12.59
C LYS A 29 2.34 -6.72 11.17
N GLU A 30 3.09 -7.26 10.20
CA GLU A 30 3.08 -6.80 8.82
C GLU A 30 1.68 -6.84 8.21
N ASP A 31 0.89 -7.87 8.48
CA ASP A 31 -0.51 -8.01 8.02
C ASP A 31 -1.42 -6.88 8.51
N ILE A 32 -1.31 -6.54 9.80
CA ILE A 32 -2.08 -5.45 10.42
C ILE A 32 -1.63 -4.10 9.86
N ILE A 33 -0.32 -3.90 9.73
CA ILE A 33 0.24 -2.65 9.22
C ILE A 33 -0.13 -2.46 7.73
N ILE A 34 -0.10 -3.52 6.92
CA ILE A 34 -0.53 -3.46 5.51
C ILE A 34 -2.01 -3.07 5.41
N ALA A 35 -2.87 -3.62 6.27
CA ALA A 35 -4.28 -3.25 6.32
C ALA A 35 -4.48 -1.76 6.71
N ASP A 36 -3.71 -1.27 7.68
CA ASP A 36 -3.69 0.15 8.06
C ASP A 36 -3.20 1.06 6.92
N VAL A 37 -2.16 0.63 6.21
CA VAL A 37 -1.65 1.34 5.01
C VAL A 37 -2.73 1.42 3.94
N LYS A 38 -3.41 0.31 3.66
CA LYS A 38 -4.52 0.30 2.70
C LYS A 38 -5.62 1.29 3.10
N LYS A 39 -6.04 1.28 4.36
CA LYS A 39 -7.04 2.22 4.88
C LYS A 39 -6.58 3.68 4.72
N TYR A 40 -5.35 3.97 5.06
CA TYR A 40 -4.78 5.31 4.87
C TYR A 40 -4.81 5.77 3.41
N ILE A 41 -4.47 4.87 2.48
CA ILE A 41 -4.51 5.15 1.04
C ILE A 41 -5.95 5.41 0.59
N ASP A 42 -6.91 4.55 0.98
CA ASP A 42 -8.33 4.70 0.66
C ASP A 42 -8.88 6.06 1.15
N GLU A 43 -8.52 6.48 2.36
CA GLU A 43 -8.89 7.79 2.92
C GLU A 43 -8.26 8.95 2.14
N THR A 44 -7.02 8.80 1.68
CA THR A 44 -6.33 9.81 0.84
C THR A 44 -7.06 9.97 -0.50
N TYR A 45 -7.44 8.87 -1.14
CA TYR A 45 -8.20 8.90 -2.38
C TYR A 45 -9.58 9.54 -2.20
N SER A 46 -10.34 9.15 -1.18
CA SER A 46 -11.68 9.68 -0.94
C SER A 46 -11.69 11.18 -0.66
N SER A 47 -10.66 11.73 -0.01
CA SER A 47 -10.56 13.16 0.32
C SER A 47 -10.11 14.02 -0.87
N HIS A 48 -9.35 13.47 -1.82
CA HIS A 48 -8.77 14.23 -2.93
C HIS A 48 -9.45 14.00 -4.27
N TYR A 49 -10.02 12.82 -4.55
CA TYR A 49 -10.65 12.50 -5.83
C TYR A 49 -12.01 13.15 -6.07
N ALA A 50 -12.69 13.59 -5.04
CA ALA A 50 -14.01 14.22 -5.18
C ALA A 50 -13.99 15.57 -5.92
N LYS A 51 -12.83 16.15 -6.22
CA LYS A 51 -12.70 17.53 -6.72
C LYS A 51 -12.01 17.71 -8.07
N THR A 52 -11.19 16.76 -8.55
CA THR A 52 -10.46 16.89 -9.83
C THR A 52 -10.34 15.56 -10.55
N GLN A 53 -10.49 15.56 -11.89
CA GLN A 53 -10.34 14.35 -12.71
C GLN A 53 -8.89 13.82 -12.75
N LYS A 54 -7.91 14.63 -12.40
CA LYS A 54 -6.50 14.26 -12.41
C LYS A 54 -5.78 14.85 -11.20
N GLN A 55 -5.11 14.01 -10.43
CA GLN A 55 -4.34 14.48 -9.27
C GLN A 55 -3.00 15.08 -9.69
N ALA A 56 -2.45 15.98 -8.85
CA ALA A 56 -1.14 16.58 -9.09
C ALA A 56 -0.04 15.53 -9.27
N THR A 57 -0.08 14.43 -8.53
CA THR A 57 0.87 13.32 -8.65
C THR A 57 0.83 12.69 -10.05
N GLU A 58 -0.35 12.47 -10.62
CA GLU A 58 -0.51 11.93 -11.97
C GLU A 58 0.08 12.88 -13.03
N ILE A 59 -0.16 14.18 -12.88
CA ILE A 59 0.40 15.20 -13.77
C ILE A 59 1.93 15.19 -13.72
N ILE A 60 2.51 15.11 -12.52
CA ILE A 60 3.97 15.05 -12.30
C ILE A 60 4.57 13.81 -12.97
N ILE A 61 3.92 12.66 -12.81
CA ILE A 61 4.32 11.39 -13.44
C ILE A 61 4.26 11.51 -14.96
N ASP A 62 3.15 12.00 -15.51
CA ASP A 62 2.96 12.15 -16.95
C ASP A 62 3.99 13.08 -17.60
N GLN A 63 4.49 14.07 -16.87
CA GLN A 63 5.53 14.99 -17.33
C GLN A 63 6.95 14.41 -17.16
N GLY A 64 7.11 13.16 -16.72
CA GLY A 64 8.40 12.50 -16.60
C GLY A 64 9.14 12.79 -15.29
N HIS A 65 8.49 13.38 -14.29
CA HIS A 65 9.10 13.74 -13.01
C HIS A 65 8.72 12.81 -11.85
N GLY A 66 8.06 11.69 -12.14
CA GLY A 66 7.50 10.78 -11.14
C GLY A 66 8.54 10.20 -10.20
N GLU A 67 9.66 9.68 -10.72
CA GLU A 67 10.72 9.07 -9.91
C GLU A 67 11.32 10.07 -8.93
N GLY A 68 11.77 11.23 -9.41
CA GLY A 68 12.32 12.28 -8.55
C GLY A 68 11.32 12.77 -7.50
N PHE A 69 10.06 12.89 -7.87
CA PHE A 69 8.99 13.28 -6.96
C PHE A 69 8.75 12.23 -5.88
N CYS A 70 8.62 10.95 -6.23
CA CYS A 70 8.38 9.87 -5.27
C CYS A 70 9.58 9.68 -4.35
N MET A 71 10.78 9.55 -4.90
CA MET A 71 12.00 9.36 -4.11
C MET A 71 12.31 10.57 -3.22
N GLY A 72 12.11 11.78 -3.71
CA GLY A 72 12.25 13.01 -2.94
C GLY A 72 11.29 13.08 -1.76
N ASN A 73 10.03 12.69 -1.94
CA ASN A 73 9.05 12.63 -0.85
C ASN A 73 9.37 11.52 0.16
N ILE A 74 9.84 10.36 -0.27
CA ILE A 74 10.30 9.28 0.62
C ILE A 74 11.41 9.82 1.54
N LEU A 75 12.45 10.43 0.98
CA LEU A 75 13.55 11.02 1.74
C LEU A 75 13.08 12.14 2.68
N LYS A 76 12.21 13.02 2.19
CA LYS A 76 11.65 14.14 2.98
C LYS A 76 10.92 13.63 4.22
N TYR A 77 10.02 12.67 4.08
CA TYR A 77 9.22 12.17 5.20
C TYR A 77 10.02 11.22 6.10
N ALA A 78 10.93 10.43 5.57
CA ALA A 78 11.81 9.59 6.37
C ALA A 78 12.71 10.42 7.29
N GLN A 79 13.35 11.48 6.79
CA GLN A 79 14.21 12.34 7.60
C GLN A 79 13.43 13.23 8.57
N ARG A 80 12.16 13.54 8.28
CA ARG A 80 11.29 14.33 9.17
C ARG A 80 10.80 13.55 10.38
N TYR A 81 10.68 12.23 10.27
CA TYR A 81 10.21 11.37 11.32
C TYR A 81 11.08 11.49 12.59
N GLY A 82 10.44 11.79 13.69
CA GLY A 82 11.09 12.02 14.98
C GLY A 82 11.60 13.46 15.21
N LYS A 83 11.53 14.34 14.19
CA LYS A 83 12.00 15.74 14.30
C LYS A 83 10.84 16.73 14.39
N LYS A 84 9.95 16.72 13.40
CA LYS A 84 8.77 17.57 13.38
C LYS A 84 7.58 16.77 13.88
N GLU A 85 6.89 17.26 14.92
CA GLU A 85 5.77 16.58 15.56
C GLU A 85 6.12 15.19 16.14
N GLY A 86 7.39 14.98 16.53
CA GLY A 86 7.87 13.73 17.10
C GLY A 86 7.82 12.55 16.13
N LYS A 87 7.61 11.34 16.63
CA LYS A 87 7.47 10.10 15.85
C LYS A 87 6.07 9.99 15.25
N ASN A 88 5.76 10.83 14.29
CA ASN A 88 4.45 10.89 13.67
C ASN A 88 4.22 9.72 12.71
N LYS A 89 3.22 8.87 13.01
CA LYS A 89 2.81 7.72 12.17
C LYS A 89 2.56 8.13 10.72
N LYS A 90 1.97 9.31 10.49
CA LYS A 90 1.67 9.81 9.14
C LYS A 90 2.92 9.99 8.27
N ASP A 91 4.07 10.31 8.85
CA ASP A 91 5.31 10.44 8.08
C ASP A 91 5.74 9.10 7.50
N LEU A 92 5.67 8.02 8.28
CA LEU A 92 5.96 6.67 7.78
C LEU A 92 4.89 6.18 6.79
N MET A 93 3.61 6.49 7.01
CA MET A 93 2.55 6.16 6.04
C MET A 93 2.78 6.83 4.69
N LYS A 94 3.26 8.07 4.67
CA LYS A 94 3.63 8.78 3.44
C LYS A 94 4.84 8.16 2.76
N VAL A 95 5.86 7.77 3.51
CA VAL A 95 7.03 7.02 2.96
C VAL A 95 6.56 5.78 2.22
N ILE A 96 5.71 4.97 2.86
CA ILE A 96 5.17 3.74 2.27
C ILE A 96 4.33 4.04 1.04
N HIS A 97 3.43 5.03 1.09
CA HIS A 97 2.56 5.38 -0.03
C HIS A 97 3.36 5.84 -1.27
N TYR A 98 4.36 6.71 -1.10
CA TYR A 98 5.21 7.12 -2.22
C TYR A 98 6.07 5.96 -2.77
N ALA A 99 6.50 5.02 -1.91
CA ALA A 99 7.18 3.81 -2.36
C ALA A 99 6.24 2.91 -3.19
N ILE A 100 4.98 2.77 -2.79
CA ILE A 100 3.96 2.03 -3.57
C ILE A 100 3.73 2.69 -4.94
N ILE A 101 3.63 4.01 -5.00
CA ILE A 101 3.47 4.74 -6.26
C ILE A 101 4.68 4.49 -7.18
N GLN A 102 5.90 4.55 -6.66
CA GLN A 102 7.10 4.26 -7.44
C GLN A 102 7.14 2.80 -7.92
N LEU A 103 6.83 1.84 -7.04
CA LEU A 103 6.72 0.44 -7.43
C LEU A 103 5.72 0.24 -8.58
N SER A 104 4.58 0.93 -8.54
CA SER A 104 3.59 0.83 -9.60
C SER A 104 4.12 1.34 -10.94
N GLN A 105 4.92 2.41 -10.95
CA GLN A 105 5.52 2.96 -12.17
C GLN A 105 6.57 2.04 -12.78
N ASP A 106 7.39 1.42 -11.97
CA ASP A 106 8.54 0.65 -12.43
C ASP A 106 8.22 -0.84 -12.69
N HIS A 107 7.28 -1.43 -11.94
CA HIS A 107 7.12 -2.89 -11.89
C HIS A 107 5.70 -3.40 -12.13
N TYR A 108 4.69 -2.54 -12.12
CA TYR A 108 3.28 -2.92 -12.22
C TYR A 108 2.55 -2.22 -13.38
N GLN A 109 3.28 -1.69 -14.36
CA GLN A 109 2.66 -1.15 -15.57
C GLN A 109 2.24 -2.30 -16.49
N GLU A 110 0.99 -2.25 -16.96
CA GLU A 110 0.54 -3.18 -17.98
C GLU A 110 1.34 -2.96 -19.28
N PRO A 111 1.88 -4.03 -19.89
CA PRO A 111 2.53 -3.90 -21.17
C PRO A 111 1.52 -3.42 -22.24
N PRO A 112 1.96 -2.71 -23.30
CA PRO A 112 1.07 -2.23 -24.36
C PRO A 112 0.19 -3.35 -24.90
N LEU A 113 -1.11 -3.05 -25.09
CA LEU A 113 -2.08 -3.99 -25.69
C LEU A 113 -1.50 -4.57 -27.00
N GLY A 114 -1.46 -5.91 -27.09
CA GLY A 114 -0.92 -6.61 -28.26
C GLY A 114 0.56 -7.01 -28.17
N SER A 115 1.27 -6.67 -27.06
CA SER A 115 2.60 -7.20 -26.82
C SER A 115 2.52 -8.64 -26.27
N VAL A 116 3.51 -9.49 -26.60
CA VAL A 116 3.60 -10.88 -26.09
C VAL A 116 3.59 -10.92 -24.55
N ALA A 117 4.04 -9.84 -23.90
CA ALA A 117 4.02 -9.69 -22.46
C ALA A 117 2.59 -9.47 -21.90
N SER A 118 1.64 -8.91 -22.70
CA SER A 118 0.26 -8.68 -22.23
C SER A 118 -0.53 -9.97 -22.06
N GLU A 119 -0.18 -11.04 -22.77
CA GLU A 119 -0.83 -12.37 -22.61
C GLU A 119 -0.43 -13.06 -21.31
N LYS A 120 0.79 -12.83 -20.83
CA LYS A 120 1.31 -13.41 -19.60
C LYS A 120 0.65 -12.85 -18.33
N PHE A 121 0.22 -11.58 -18.37
CA PHE A 121 -0.49 -10.95 -17.24
C PHE A 121 -1.97 -11.33 -17.14
N ARG A 122 -2.60 -11.79 -18.24
CA ARG A 122 -4.00 -12.25 -18.23
C ARG A 122 -4.20 -13.65 -17.68
N ASN A 123 -3.14 -14.47 -17.61
CA ASN A 123 -3.20 -15.89 -17.24
C ASN A 123 -2.67 -16.17 -15.81
N ASN A 124 -2.41 -15.15 -15.01
CA ASN A 124 -2.11 -15.21 -13.58
C ASN A 124 -3.21 -14.53 -12.79
#